data_2f4c614d6491db3f22d5e5feb0e0d5cb
#
_entry.id   2f4c614d6491db3f22d5e5feb0e0d5cb
#
_cell.length_a   1.000
_cell.length_b   1.000
_cell.length_c   1.000
_cell.angle_alpha   90.00
_cell.angle_beta   90.00
_cell.angle_gamma   90.00
#
_symmetry.space_group_name_H-M   'P 1'
#
loop_
_entity.id
_entity.type
_entity.pdbx_description
1 polymer ?
#
loop_
_entity_poly.entity_id
_entity_poly.type
_entity_poly.pdbx_seq_one_letter_code
_entity_poly.pdbx_strand_id
1 'polypeptide(L)'
;YMLKGRDFAFAKRSFAIAASFGMAAVLSVIVLGDESGYEMGDVQKTKLAAIEAEWETQPAPAAFTLFGIPDQEEETNKFAIQIPYALGIIATRSVDTPVIGLKELMVQHEERIRNGMKAYSLLEQLRSGSTDQAVRDQFNSMKKDLGYGLLLKRYTPNVADATEAQIQQATKDSIPRVAPLYFAFRI
;
A
#
# COMPACT_ATOMS: atom_id res chain seq x y z
N TYR A 1 -11.28 -17.04 -41.37
CA TYR A 1 -11.84 -18.33 -41.85
C TYR A 1 -13.36 -18.31 -41.80
N MET A 2 -14.01 -18.13 -40.64
CA MET A 2 -15.48 -18.12 -40.53
C MET A 2 -16.15 -17.11 -41.45
N LEU A 3 -15.69 -15.84 -41.41
CA LEU A 3 -16.22 -14.76 -42.28
C LEU A 3 -15.96 -14.97 -43.77
N LYS A 4 -14.93 -15.74 -44.12
CA LYS A 4 -14.59 -16.08 -45.52
C LYS A 4 -15.17 -17.40 -46.00
N GLY A 5 -15.96 -18.07 -45.15
CA GLY A 5 -16.58 -19.38 -45.47
C GLY A 5 -15.60 -20.54 -45.68
N ARG A 6 -14.31 -20.38 -45.33
CA ARG A 6 -13.30 -21.43 -45.48
C ARG A 6 -13.23 -22.27 -44.21
N ASP A 7 -13.22 -23.60 -44.38
CA ASP A 7 -13.12 -24.57 -43.27
C ASP A 7 -14.03 -24.25 -42.10
N PHE A 8 -15.26 -23.85 -42.41
CA PHE A 8 -16.21 -23.28 -41.46
C PHE A 8 -16.43 -24.17 -40.21
N ALA A 9 -16.58 -25.48 -40.41
CA ALA A 9 -16.81 -26.41 -39.32
C ALA A 9 -15.64 -26.50 -38.36
N PHE A 10 -14.41 -26.53 -38.87
CA PHE A 10 -13.17 -26.49 -38.07
C PHE A 10 -13.02 -25.15 -37.36
N ALA A 11 -13.18 -24.06 -38.09
CA ALA A 11 -13.07 -22.71 -37.54
C ALA A 11 -14.10 -22.44 -36.42
N LYS A 12 -15.33 -22.91 -36.58
CA LYS A 12 -16.40 -22.81 -35.57
C LYS A 12 -16.03 -23.57 -34.29
N ARG A 13 -15.53 -24.80 -34.40
CA ARG A 13 -15.13 -25.60 -33.24
C ARG A 13 -13.94 -24.96 -32.51
N SER A 14 -12.91 -24.56 -33.26
CA SER A 14 -11.73 -23.89 -32.70
C SER A 14 -12.11 -22.60 -32.02
N PHE A 15 -12.97 -21.78 -32.61
CA PHE A 15 -13.47 -20.56 -32.01
C PHE A 15 -14.26 -20.80 -30.71
N ALA A 16 -15.16 -21.82 -30.74
CA ALA A 16 -15.94 -22.15 -29.56
C ALA A 16 -15.04 -22.57 -28.36
N ILE A 17 -14.04 -23.42 -28.63
CA ILE A 17 -13.06 -23.82 -27.61
C ILE A 17 -12.28 -22.60 -27.10
N ALA A 18 -11.70 -21.81 -28.00
CA ALA A 18 -10.93 -20.63 -27.63
C ALA A 18 -11.77 -19.58 -26.83
N ALA A 19 -13.02 -19.36 -27.26
CA ALA A 19 -13.93 -18.45 -26.59
C ALA A 19 -14.32 -18.94 -25.19
N SER A 20 -14.55 -20.25 -25.02
CA SER A 20 -14.86 -20.84 -23.71
C SER A 20 -13.71 -20.70 -22.73
N PHE A 21 -12.48 -21.04 -23.15
CA PHE A 21 -11.29 -20.85 -22.31
C PHE A 21 -10.98 -19.38 -22.09
N GLY A 22 -11.15 -18.52 -23.09
CA GLY A 22 -10.97 -17.08 -22.95
C GLY A 22 -11.95 -16.47 -21.94
N MET A 23 -13.22 -16.89 -22.00
CA MET A 23 -14.22 -16.44 -21.03
C MET A 23 -13.89 -16.91 -19.61
N ALA A 24 -13.52 -18.18 -19.44
CA ALA A 24 -13.11 -18.71 -18.15
C ALA A 24 -11.89 -17.96 -17.59
N ALA A 25 -10.90 -17.66 -18.41
CA ALA A 25 -9.71 -16.89 -18.02
C ALA A 25 -10.09 -15.46 -17.58
N VAL A 26 -10.95 -14.77 -18.34
CA VAL A 26 -11.40 -13.41 -17.98
C VAL A 26 -12.16 -13.42 -16.66
N LEU A 27 -13.09 -14.35 -16.46
CA LEU A 27 -13.82 -14.45 -15.18
C LEU A 27 -12.88 -14.75 -14.03
N SER A 28 -11.89 -15.62 -14.20
CA SER A 28 -10.88 -15.92 -13.19
C SER A 28 -10.04 -14.69 -12.85
N VAL A 29 -9.61 -13.92 -13.85
CA VAL A 29 -8.84 -12.69 -13.63
C VAL A 29 -9.66 -11.63 -12.87
N ILE A 30 -10.95 -11.49 -13.18
CA ILE A 30 -11.83 -10.57 -12.47
C ILE A 30 -11.91 -10.94 -10.99
N VAL A 31 -12.21 -12.21 -10.68
CA VAL A 31 -12.34 -12.68 -9.28
C VAL A 31 -11.03 -12.57 -8.52
N LEU A 32 -9.92 -13.03 -9.10
CA LEU A 32 -8.60 -12.97 -8.46
C LEU A 32 -8.09 -11.54 -8.34
N GLY A 33 -8.40 -10.68 -9.30
CA GLY A 33 -8.02 -9.26 -9.27
C GLY A 33 -8.76 -8.50 -8.16
N ASP A 34 -10.06 -8.74 -8.01
CA ASP A 34 -10.87 -8.16 -6.94
C ASP A 34 -10.38 -8.59 -5.56
N GLU A 35 -10.10 -9.89 -5.39
CA GLU A 35 -9.56 -10.43 -4.13
C GLU A 35 -8.18 -9.85 -3.81
N SER A 36 -7.30 -9.79 -4.80
CA SER A 36 -5.96 -9.19 -4.64
C SER A 36 -6.04 -7.69 -4.26
N GLY A 37 -7.00 -6.97 -4.81
CA GLY A 37 -7.24 -5.56 -4.48
C GLY A 37 -7.70 -5.38 -3.03
N TYR A 38 -8.59 -6.24 -2.58
CA TYR A 38 -9.09 -6.24 -1.21
C TYR A 38 -7.97 -6.56 -0.20
N GLU A 39 -7.23 -7.66 -0.41
CA GLU A 39 -6.08 -8.04 0.41
C GLU A 39 -4.99 -6.93 0.46
N MET A 40 -4.79 -6.20 -0.65
CA MET A 40 -3.86 -5.08 -0.66
C MET A 40 -4.27 -3.98 0.32
N GLY A 41 -5.56 -3.74 0.50
CA GLY A 41 -6.11 -2.80 1.47
C GLY A 41 -5.69 -3.10 2.91
N ASP A 42 -5.56 -4.38 3.26
CA ASP A 42 -5.15 -4.81 4.59
C ASP A 42 -3.63 -4.85 4.78
N VAL A 43 -2.90 -5.41 3.81
CA VAL A 43 -1.45 -5.66 3.97
C VAL A 43 -0.57 -4.52 3.48
N GLN A 44 -1.06 -3.65 2.59
CA GLN A 44 -0.30 -2.55 1.98
C GLN A 44 -1.08 -1.22 2.00
N LYS A 45 -1.57 -0.82 3.16
CA LYS A 45 -2.40 0.40 3.34
C LYS A 45 -1.77 1.65 2.72
N THR A 46 -0.48 1.86 2.94
CA THR A 46 0.26 3.00 2.37
C THR A 46 0.26 3.00 0.84
N LYS A 47 0.39 1.82 0.23
CA LYS A 47 0.36 1.69 -1.23
C LYS A 47 -1.04 1.98 -1.77
N LEU A 48 -2.09 1.43 -1.13
CA LEU A 48 -3.47 1.71 -1.52
C LEU A 48 -3.77 3.21 -1.42
N ALA A 49 -3.48 3.82 -0.27
CA ALA A 49 -3.70 5.25 -0.06
C ALA A 49 -2.93 6.12 -1.09
N ALA A 50 -1.70 5.72 -1.47
CA ALA A 50 -0.93 6.43 -2.49
C ALA A 50 -1.48 6.25 -3.92
N ILE A 51 -1.97 5.06 -4.27
CA ILE A 51 -2.61 4.80 -5.57
C ILE A 51 -3.90 5.61 -5.71
N GLU A 52 -4.66 5.74 -4.62
CA GLU A 52 -5.91 6.50 -4.60
C GLU A 52 -5.70 7.99 -4.33
N ALA A 53 -4.47 8.40 -4.03
CA ALA A 53 -4.10 9.76 -3.59
C ALA A 53 -4.94 10.23 -2.39
N GLU A 54 -5.18 9.31 -1.44
CA GLU A 54 -5.91 9.59 -0.21
C GLU A 54 -4.97 10.20 0.83
N TRP A 55 -4.97 11.52 0.93
CA TRP A 55 -4.14 12.25 1.89
C TRP A 55 -4.73 12.25 3.30
N GLU A 56 -6.04 12.47 3.38
CA GLU A 56 -6.78 12.51 4.64
C GLU A 56 -7.54 11.21 4.87
N THR A 57 -7.68 10.79 6.11
CA THR A 57 -8.57 9.67 6.45
C THR A 57 -10.01 10.05 6.16
N GLN A 58 -10.66 9.31 5.28
CA GLN A 58 -12.05 9.54 4.95
C GLN A 58 -12.97 8.68 5.84
N PRO A 59 -13.99 9.32 6.46
CA PRO A 59 -15.02 8.56 7.15
C PRO A 59 -15.76 7.67 6.15
N ALA A 60 -16.35 6.58 6.67
CA ALA A 60 -17.16 5.70 5.84
C ALA A 60 -18.48 6.36 5.46
N PRO A 61 -18.94 6.14 4.24
CA PRO A 61 -18.28 5.48 3.12
C PRO A 61 -17.40 6.43 2.32
N ALA A 62 -16.14 6.05 2.10
CA ALA A 62 -15.15 6.90 1.45
C ALA A 62 -15.46 7.18 -0.02
N ALA A 63 -15.17 8.41 -0.47
CA ALA A 63 -15.31 8.82 -1.86
C ALA A 63 -14.10 8.39 -2.69
N PHE A 64 -14.34 8.06 -3.95
CA PHE A 64 -13.29 7.69 -4.91
C PHE A 64 -12.85 8.92 -5.70
N THR A 65 -11.56 9.24 -5.67
CA THR A 65 -11.00 10.33 -6.48
C THR A 65 -10.82 9.85 -7.92
N LEU A 66 -11.81 10.16 -8.78
CA LEU A 66 -11.78 9.79 -10.19
C LEU A 66 -10.63 10.48 -10.93
N PHE A 67 -10.46 11.78 -10.68
CA PHE A 67 -9.41 12.62 -11.23
C PHE A 67 -8.92 13.60 -10.18
N GLY A 68 -7.61 13.88 -10.19
CA GLY A 68 -6.98 14.87 -9.33
C GLY A 68 -5.52 15.02 -9.71
N ILE A 69 -4.90 16.08 -9.26
CA ILE A 69 -3.45 16.31 -9.40
C ILE A 69 -2.85 16.25 -8.00
N PRO A 70 -2.23 15.11 -7.61
CA PRO A 70 -1.63 14.99 -6.28
C PRO A 70 -0.45 15.95 -6.12
N ASP A 71 -0.47 16.73 -5.05
CA ASP A 71 0.62 17.59 -4.62
C ASP A 71 1.29 17.01 -3.39
N GLN A 72 2.55 16.58 -3.55
CA GLN A 72 3.32 15.91 -2.49
C GLN A 72 3.77 16.88 -1.39
N GLU A 73 3.95 18.16 -1.72
CA GLU A 73 4.43 19.17 -0.76
C GLU A 73 3.29 19.70 0.10
N GLU A 74 2.14 19.95 -0.52
CA GLU A 74 0.94 20.39 0.17
C GLU A 74 0.13 19.23 0.77
N GLU A 75 0.48 17.98 0.44
CA GLU A 75 -0.22 16.77 0.87
C GLU A 75 -1.73 16.83 0.60
N THR A 76 -2.07 17.21 -0.63
CA THR A 76 -3.45 17.40 -1.07
C THR A 76 -3.62 17.10 -2.56
N ASN A 77 -4.87 17.09 -3.04
CA ASN A 77 -5.18 16.93 -4.45
C ASN A 77 -5.74 18.23 -5.01
N LYS A 78 -5.07 18.79 -6.03
CA LYS A 78 -5.62 19.92 -6.79
C LYS A 78 -6.63 19.42 -7.82
N PHE A 79 -7.71 20.21 -8.05
CA PHE A 79 -8.75 19.92 -9.05
C PHE A 79 -9.38 18.52 -8.92
N ALA A 80 -9.60 18.04 -7.69
CA ALA A 80 -10.14 16.71 -7.46
C ALA A 80 -11.64 16.63 -7.88
N ILE A 81 -11.94 15.60 -8.67
CA ILE A 81 -13.31 15.17 -8.98
C ILE A 81 -13.52 13.84 -8.27
N GLN A 82 -14.50 13.77 -7.39
CA GLN A 82 -14.75 12.60 -6.56
C GLN A 82 -16.12 11.99 -6.83
N ILE A 83 -16.19 10.67 -6.78
CA ILE A 83 -17.43 9.89 -6.81
C ILE A 83 -17.73 9.48 -5.37
N PRO A 84 -18.82 9.97 -4.77
CA PRO A 84 -19.20 9.62 -3.40
C PRO A 84 -19.36 8.10 -3.23
N TYR A 85 -19.01 7.57 -2.06
CA TYR A 85 -19.20 6.18 -1.62
C TYR A 85 -18.40 5.11 -2.37
N ALA A 86 -17.84 5.41 -3.53
CA ALA A 86 -17.27 4.39 -4.42
C ALA A 86 -16.01 3.74 -3.86
N LEU A 87 -15.10 4.49 -3.22
CA LEU A 87 -13.88 3.94 -2.67
C LEU A 87 -14.14 3.00 -1.47
N GLY A 88 -15.06 3.35 -0.60
CA GLY A 88 -15.44 2.48 0.51
C GLY A 88 -15.91 1.11 0.04
N ILE A 89 -16.77 1.06 -0.98
CA ILE A 89 -17.26 -0.20 -1.54
C ILE A 89 -16.13 -1.00 -2.21
N ILE A 90 -15.28 -0.34 -3.00
CA ILE A 90 -14.22 -1.00 -3.77
C ILE A 90 -13.07 -1.46 -2.86
N ALA A 91 -12.60 -0.60 -1.95
CA ALA A 91 -11.41 -0.87 -1.14
C ALA A 91 -11.70 -1.69 0.12
N THR A 92 -12.87 -1.51 0.74
CA THR A 92 -13.19 -2.14 2.03
C THR A 92 -14.35 -3.13 1.96
N ARG A 93 -15.04 -3.23 0.81
CA ARG A 93 -16.30 -4.00 0.64
C ARG A 93 -17.33 -3.67 1.73
N SER A 94 -17.22 -2.46 2.30
CA SER A 94 -18.04 -2.00 3.43
C SER A 94 -18.45 -0.55 3.23
N VAL A 95 -19.61 -0.21 3.76
CA VAL A 95 -20.08 1.17 3.81
C VAL A 95 -19.80 1.83 5.17
N ASP A 96 -19.28 1.05 6.14
CA ASP A 96 -19.05 1.47 7.51
C ASP A 96 -17.56 1.52 7.91
N THR A 97 -16.67 1.08 7.01
CA THR A 97 -15.22 1.07 7.27
C THR A 97 -14.55 2.31 6.69
N PRO A 98 -13.84 3.11 7.49
CA PRO A 98 -13.10 4.27 6.99
C PRO A 98 -11.89 3.83 6.16
N VAL A 99 -11.49 4.67 5.22
CA VAL A 99 -10.24 4.50 4.46
C VAL A 99 -9.18 5.42 5.06
N ILE A 100 -8.10 4.81 5.55
CA ILE A 100 -7.01 5.53 6.24
C ILE A 100 -6.19 6.29 5.20
N GLY A 101 -6.01 7.59 5.43
CA GLY A 101 -5.21 8.47 4.58
C GLY A 101 -3.72 8.45 4.89
N LEU A 102 -2.94 8.99 3.96
CA LEU A 102 -1.47 9.02 4.06
C LEU A 102 -0.97 9.80 5.27
N LYS A 103 -1.63 10.88 5.68
CA LYS A 103 -1.23 11.67 6.86
C LYS A 103 -1.30 10.87 8.14
N GLU A 104 -2.38 10.11 8.33
CA GLU A 104 -2.49 9.23 9.50
C GLU A 104 -1.49 8.07 9.44
N LEU A 105 -1.26 7.51 8.25
CA LEU A 105 -0.24 6.48 8.06
C LEU A 105 1.17 7.02 8.37
N MET A 106 1.48 8.28 8.03
CA MET A 106 2.76 8.90 8.41
C MET A 106 2.94 8.98 9.92
N VAL A 107 1.90 9.36 10.67
CA VAL A 107 1.95 9.37 12.14
C VAL A 107 2.23 7.96 12.69
N GLN A 108 1.55 6.94 12.16
CA GLN A 108 1.80 5.55 12.54
C GLN A 108 3.22 5.09 12.15
N HIS A 109 3.74 5.51 11.01
CA HIS A 109 5.11 5.20 10.58
C HIS A 109 6.15 5.88 11.47
N GLU A 110 5.94 7.12 11.91
CA GLU A 110 6.82 7.80 12.84
C GLU A 110 6.93 7.05 14.15
N GLU A 111 5.81 6.63 14.73
CA GLU A 111 5.80 5.80 15.94
C GLU A 111 6.58 4.49 15.73
N ARG A 112 6.34 3.82 14.61
CA ARG A 112 7.05 2.58 14.27
C ARG A 112 8.54 2.80 14.02
N ILE A 113 8.95 3.93 13.44
CA ILE A 113 10.36 4.31 13.27
C ILE A 113 11.01 4.48 14.65
N ARG A 114 10.36 5.18 15.57
CA ARG A 114 10.85 5.36 16.95
C ARG A 114 10.95 4.04 17.72
N ASN A 115 9.96 3.18 17.60
CA ASN A 115 10.00 1.83 18.18
C ASN A 115 11.10 0.98 17.55
N GLY A 116 11.25 1.04 16.24
CA GLY A 116 12.31 0.35 15.50
C GLY A 116 13.71 0.83 15.85
N MET A 117 13.90 2.12 16.15
CA MET A 117 15.15 2.68 16.66
C MET A 117 15.50 2.06 18.01
N LYS A 118 14.54 1.96 18.94
CA LYS A 118 14.73 1.29 20.24
C LYS A 118 15.03 -0.21 20.03
N ALA A 119 14.28 -0.88 19.16
CA ALA A 119 14.52 -2.28 18.83
C ALA A 119 15.94 -2.51 18.28
N TYR A 120 16.46 -1.58 17.48
CA TYR A 120 17.82 -1.65 16.95
C TYR A 120 18.86 -1.56 18.05
N SER A 121 18.73 -0.64 19.01
CA SER A 121 19.66 -0.53 20.14
C SER A 121 19.64 -1.78 21.04
N LEU A 122 18.46 -2.35 21.28
CA LEU A 122 18.33 -3.61 22.01
C LEU A 122 18.98 -4.79 21.26
N LEU A 123 18.83 -4.83 19.92
CA LEU A 123 19.49 -5.84 19.10
C LEU A 123 21.00 -5.74 19.17
N GLU A 124 21.56 -4.54 19.19
CA GLU A 124 23.02 -4.33 19.35
C GLU A 124 23.51 -4.77 20.72
N GLN A 125 22.76 -4.52 21.80
CA GLN A 125 23.07 -5.05 23.12
C GLN A 125 23.07 -6.58 23.15
N LEU A 126 22.11 -7.24 22.50
CA LEU A 126 22.07 -8.71 22.40
C LEU A 126 23.25 -9.24 21.58
N ARG A 127 23.64 -8.56 20.52
CA ARG A 127 24.80 -8.92 19.67
C ARG A 127 26.13 -8.73 20.39
N SER A 128 26.24 -7.77 21.30
CA SER A 128 27.43 -7.55 22.13
C SER A 128 27.57 -8.56 23.26
N GLY A 129 26.66 -9.54 23.37
CA GLY A 129 26.75 -10.64 24.31
C GLY A 129 25.87 -10.49 25.56
N SER A 130 24.94 -9.54 25.59
CA SER A 130 23.99 -9.46 26.70
C SER A 130 23.12 -10.72 26.76
N THR A 131 23.08 -11.36 27.91
CA THR A 131 22.23 -12.52 28.21
C THR A 131 20.99 -12.16 29.02
N ASP A 132 20.76 -10.87 29.24
CA ASP A 132 19.65 -10.36 30.03
C ASP A 132 18.29 -10.70 29.38
N GLN A 133 17.47 -11.40 30.15
CA GLN A 133 16.14 -11.80 29.69
C GLN A 133 15.22 -10.60 29.46
N ALA A 134 15.35 -9.55 30.27
CA ALA A 134 14.55 -8.33 30.13
C ALA A 134 14.82 -7.63 28.77
N VAL A 135 16.10 -7.60 28.34
CA VAL A 135 16.48 -7.07 27.02
C VAL A 135 15.86 -7.90 25.87
N ARG A 136 15.88 -9.23 26.02
CA ARG A 136 15.26 -10.13 25.03
C ARG A 136 13.75 -9.93 24.93
N ASP A 137 13.07 -9.80 26.06
CA ASP A 137 11.63 -9.64 26.10
C ASP A 137 11.22 -8.27 25.52
N GLN A 138 11.94 -7.20 25.86
CA GLN A 138 11.74 -5.89 25.25
C GLN A 138 11.99 -5.92 23.74
N PHE A 139 13.08 -6.53 23.29
CA PHE A 139 13.33 -6.68 21.85
C PHE A 139 12.20 -7.44 21.16
N ASN A 140 11.75 -8.56 21.73
CA ASN A 140 10.68 -9.37 21.16
C ASN A 140 9.36 -8.62 21.02
N SER A 141 9.05 -7.67 21.92
CA SER A 141 7.86 -6.83 21.86
C SER A 141 7.92 -5.80 20.72
N MET A 142 9.14 -5.33 20.37
CA MET A 142 9.37 -4.25 19.39
C MET A 142 9.92 -4.73 18.05
N LYS A 143 10.37 -5.99 17.94
CA LYS A 143 11.06 -6.52 16.74
C LYS A 143 10.27 -6.36 15.44
N LYS A 144 8.95 -6.32 15.51
CA LYS A 144 8.06 -6.10 14.34
C LYS A 144 8.30 -4.74 13.67
N ASP A 145 8.77 -3.76 14.45
CA ASP A 145 9.02 -2.40 13.96
C ASP A 145 10.49 -2.16 13.57
N LEU A 146 11.39 -3.15 13.78
CA LEU A 146 12.82 -3.05 13.47
C LEU A 146 13.07 -2.58 12.02
N GLY A 147 12.29 -3.10 11.06
CA GLY A 147 12.38 -2.70 9.65
C GLY A 147 12.16 -1.21 9.44
N TYR A 148 11.23 -0.60 10.18
CA TYR A 148 10.99 0.84 10.13
C TYR A 148 12.17 1.63 10.73
N GLY A 149 12.75 1.16 11.83
CA GLY A 149 13.97 1.77 12.38
C GLY A 149 15.14 1.74 11.40
N LEU A 150 15.27 0.68 10.59
CA LEU A 150 16.33 0.57 9.59
C LEU A 150 16.22 1.60 8.45
N LEU A 151 15.07 2.26 8.25
CA LEU A 151 14.95 3.39 7.32
C LEU A 151 15.92 4.52 7.68
N LEU A 152 16.21 4.68 8.98
CA LEU A 152 17.14 5.69 9.47
C LEU A 152 18.58 5.48 8.99
N LYS A 153 18.97 4.27 8.56
CA LYS A 153 20.30 4.02 7.98
C LYS A 153 20.59 4.82 6.71
N ARG A 154 19.57 5.36 6.07
CA ARG A 154 19.74 6.27 4.92
C ARG A 154 20.33 7.62 5.36
N TYR A 155 20.13 8.03 6.61
CA TYR A 155 20.47 9.36 7.11
C TYR A 155 21.57 9.34 8.18
N THR A 156 21.75 8.22 8.86
CA THR A 156 22.76 8.05 9.90
C THR A 156 23.37 6.65 9.88
N PRO A 157 24.68 6.50 10.11
CA PRO A 157 25.30 5.19 10.26
C PRO A 157 24.82 4.46 11.53
N ASN A 158 24.57 5.21 12.61
CA ASN A 158 24.04 4.67 13.86
C ASN A 158 22.56 5.02 14.03
N VAL A 159 21.70 4.03 13.91
CA VAL A 159 20.24 4.19 14.01
C VAL A 159 19.83 4.63 15.42
N ALA A 160 20.55 4.18 16.45
CA ALA A 160 20.22 4.50 17.85
C ALA A 160 20.35 6.00 18.18
N ASP A 161 21.23 6.70 17.45
CA ASP A 161 21.56 8.13 17.70
C ASP A 161 20.88 9.07 16.68
N ALA A 162 19.85 8.59 15.99
CA ALA A 162 19.15 9.40 15.00
C ALA A 162 18.52 10.64 15.63
N THR A 163 18.74 11.79 14.98
CA THR A 163 18.16 13.07 15.41
C THR A 163 16.68 13.17 15.05
N GLU A 164 15.97 14.06 15.71
CA GLU A 164 14.56 14.32 15.42
C GLU A 164 14.33 14.70 13.95
N ALA A 165 15.20 15.53 13.37
CA ALA A 165 15.13 15.91 11.96
C ALA A 165 15.27 14.69 11.02
N GLN A 166 16.14 13.73 11.37
CA GLN A 166 16.32 12.49 10.60
C GLN A 166 15.11 11.56 10.72
N ILE A 167 14.48 11.50 11.89
CA ILE A 167 13.24 10.74 12.10
C ILE A 167 12.12 11.34 11.23
N GLN A 168 11.93 12.65 11.27
CA GLN A 168 10.93 13.34 10.46
C GLN A 168 11.17 13.15 8.96
N GLN A 169 12.43 13.20 8.52
CA GLN A 169 12.76 12.95 7.12
C GLN A 169 12.48 11.49 6.73
N ALA A 170 12.85 10.53 7.58
CA ALA A 170 12.56 9.11 7.35
C ALA A 170 11.04 8.83 7.31
N THR A 171 10.27 9.54 8.13
CA THR A 171 8.80 9.46 8.13
C THR A 171 8.24 9.95 6.79
N LYS A 172 8.67 11.12 6.31
CA LYS A 172 8.26 11.61 4.98
C LYS A 172 8.64 10.67 3.84
N ASP A 173 9.85 10.14 3.88
CA ASP A 173 10.35 9.22 2.85
C ASP A 173 9.80 7.79 2.98
N SER A 174 9.05 7.49 4.04
CA SER A 174 8.31 6.22 4.17
C SER A 174 7.08 6.17 3.28
N ILE A 175 6.62 7.33 2.80
CA ILE A 175 5.52 7.45 1.85
C ILE A 175 6.08 7.49 0.43
N PRO A 176 5.52 6.70 -0.50
CA PRO A 176 5.97 6.75 -1.89
C PRO A 176 5.57 8.07 -2.55
N ARG A 177 6.19 8.38 -3.69
CA ARG A 177 5.74 9.50 -4.52
C ARG A 177 4.35 9.22 -5.06
N VAL A 178 3.36 10.01 -4.62
CA VAL A 178 1.95 9.75 -4.89
C VAL A 178 1.61 9.97 -6.36
N ALA A 179 2.01 11.09 -6.95
CA ALA A 179 1.64 11.41 -8.33
C ALA A 179 2.01 10.34 -9.36
N PRO A 180 3.25 9.78 -9.39
CA PRO A 180 3.59 8.72 -10.33
C PRO A 180 2.74 7.45 -10.14
N LEU A 181 2.46 7.07 -8.89
CA LEU A 181 1.64 5.90 -8.60
C LEU A 181 0.19 6.14 -9.00
N TYR A 182 -0.39 7.26 -8.58
CA TYR A 182 -1.76 7.64 -8.93
C TYR A 182 -1.99 7.59 -10.44
N PHE A 183 -1.14 8.25 -11.22
CA PHE A 183 -1.29 8.26 -12.68
C PHE A 183 -1.03 6.90 -13.33
N ALA A 184 -0.08 6.11 -12.82
CA ALA A 184 0.19 4.77 -13.35
C ALA A 184 -1.00 3.81 -13.22
N PHE A 185 -1.86 4.03 -12.22
CA PHE A 185 -3.07 3.22 -12.01
C PHE A 185 -4.34 3.83 -12.61
N ARG A 186 -4.27 5.05 -13.16
CA ARG A 186 -5.41 5.74 -13.81
C ARG A 186 -5.33 5.76 -15.34
N ILE A 187 -4.16 5.53 -15.94
CA ILE A 187 -3.91 5.47 -17.37
C ILE A 187 -3.80 4.01 -17.80
#